data_46d9045bf66c74b5d6833225bc8a1769
#
_entry.id   46d9045bf66c74b5d6833225bc8a1769
#
_cell.length_a   1.000
_cell.length_b   1.000
_cell.length_c   1.000
_cell.angle_alpha   90.00
_cell.angle_beta   90.00
_cell.angle_gamma   90.00
#
_symmetry.space_group_name_H-M   'P 1'
#
loop_
_entity.id
_entity.type
_entity.pdbx_description
1 polymer ?
#
loop_
_entity_poly.entity_id
_entity_poly.type
_entity_poly.pdbx_seq_one_letter_code
_entity_poly.pdbx_strand_id
1 'polypeptide(L)'
;MWKQRKCYKSIEEYVIDNTGQSIEEYNMMPECPIENIAEGVKLLHEHVGKPVYVLADYDVDGVTSGFEMYLGCKCAGLIPHIRFPKRFSEGYGFSDKILEEILEKTDPQLIILVDNGIVAYKQIKRMKEAGYTVLVVDHHVAKAGYPDADVVIDQIGRASCRERV
;
A
#
# COMPACT_ATOMS: atom_id res chain seq x y z
N MET A 1 27.29 -17.10 21.27
CA MET A 1 26.60 -17.72 22.43
C MET A 1 25.13 -17.41 22.32
N TRP A 2 24.28 -18.44 22.20
CA TRP A 2 22.81 -18.26 22.12
C TRP A 2 22.30 -17.87 23.50
N LYS A 3 21.64 -16.69 23.62
CA LYS A 3 20.94 -16.33 24.85
C LYS A 3 19.56 -17.02 24.83
N GLN A 4 19.25 -17.75 25.91
CA GLN A 4 17.91 -18.29 26.09
C GLN A 4 16.90 -17.15 26.16
N ARG A 5 15.89 -17.15 25.31
CA ARG A 5 14.82 -16.14 25.35
C ARG A 5 13.92 -16.42 26.55
N LYS A 6 13.37 -15.38 27.17
CA LYS A 6 12.36 -15.46 28.21
C LYS A 6 11.14 -16.23 27.65
N CYS A 7 10.69 -17.23 28.38
CA CYS A 7 9.43 -17.92 28.08
C CYS A 7 8.31 -17.21 28.80
N TYR A 8 7.27 -16.84 28.08
CA TYR A 8 6.08 -16.20 28.61
C TYR A 8 4.98 -17.22 28.81
N LYS A 9 4.17 -17.07 29.85
CA LYS A 9 3.05 -17.96 30.17
C LYS A 9 1.79 -17.61 29.39
N SER A 10 1.68 -16.35 28.94
CA SER A 10 0.55 -15.87 28.16
C SER A 10 0.98 -14.74 27.20
N ILE A 11 0.10 -14.41 26.26
CA ILE A 11 0.28 -13.25 25.36
C ILE A 11 0.25 -11.94 26.15
N GLU A 12 -0.60 -11.86 27.20
CA GLU A 12 -0.67 -10.69 28.08
C GLU A 12 0.68 -10.40 28.73
N GLU A 13 1.31 -11.45 29.32
CA GLU A 13 2.64 -11.30 29.94
C GLU A 13 3.69 -10.82 28.93
N TYR A 14 3.63 -11.32 27.69
CA TYR A 14 4.51 -10.90 26.60
C TYR A 14 4.30 -9.42 26.23
N VAL A 15 3.05 -9.00 26.08
CA VAL A 15 2.70 -7.62 25.72
C VAL A 15 3.15 -6.66 26.80
N ILE A 16 2.80 -6.92 28.06
CA ILE A 16 3.18 -6.08 29.21
C ILE A 16 4.71 -5.94 29.33
N ASP A 17 5.45 -7.05 29.22
CA ASP A 17 6.92 -7.04 29.36
C ASP A 17 7.64 -6.26 28.24
N ASN A 18 7.06 -6.24 27.02
CA ASN A 18 7.69 -5.60 25.87
C ASN A 18 7.18 -4.18 25.58
N THR A 19 5.97 -3.82 26.02
CA THR A 19 5.35 -2.53 25.71
C THR A 19 5.10 -1.69 26.97
N GLY A 20 5.09 -2.30 28.16
CA GLY A 20 4.69 -1.65 29.41
C GLY A 20 3.18 -1.39 29.54
N GLN A 21 2.37 -1.86 28.59
CA GLN A 21 0.92 -1.62 28.50
C GLN A 21 0.13 -2.91 28.67
N SER A 22 -1.09 -2.83 29.22
CA SER A 22 -2.03 -3.97 29.18
C SER A 22 -2.50 -4.26 27.75
N ILE A 23 -3.09 -5.43 27.50
CA ILE A 23 -3.69 -5.75 26.20
C ILE A 23 -4.83 -4.78 25.86
N GLU A 24 -5.63 -4.39 26.85
CA GLU A 24 -6.70 -3.42 26.67
C GLU A 24 -6.14 -2.06 26.24
N GLU A 25 -5.12 -1.54 26.94
CA GLU A 25 -4.46 -0.29 26.57
C GLU A 25 -3.76 -0.37 25.22
N TYR A 26 -3.13 -1.50 24.90
CA TYR A 26 -2.50 -1.72 23.60
C TYR A 26 -3.50 -1.75 22.44
N ASN A 27 -4.71 -2.32 22.68
CA ASN A 27 -5.79 -2.38 21.70
C ASN A 27 -6.59 -1.06 21.61
N MET A 28 -6.55 -0.22 22.64
CA MET A 28 -7.12 1.14 22.62
C MET A 28 -6.23 2.10 21.83
N MET A 29 -6.01 1.78 20.55
CA MET A 29 -5.32 2.73 19.68
C MET A 29 -6.23 3.94 19.42
N PRO A 30 -5.72 5.17 19.60
CA PRO A 30 -6.47 6.34 19.15
C PRO A 30 -6.81 6.17 17.66
N GLU A 31 -8.06 6.47 17.29
CA GLU A 31 -8.44 6.54 15.89
C GLU A 31 -7.58 7.61 15.22
N CYS A 32 -6.58 7.16 14.49
CA CYS A 32 -5.77 8.04 13.65
C CYS A 32 -6.39 7.99 12.26
N PRO A 33 -7.10 9.04 11.81
CA PRO A 33 -7.70 9.03 10.49
C PRO A 33 -6.58 8.90 9.46
N ILE A 34 -6.75 7.96 8.52
CA ILE A 34 -5.85 7.87 7.36
C ILE A 34 -6.30 8.97 6.39
N GLU A 35 -5.37 9.82 6.02
CA GLU A 35 -5.64 10.92 5.10
C GLU A 35 -5.98 10.43 3.68
N ASN A 36 -6.74 11.21 2.94
CA ASN A 36 -7.10 11.00 1.54
C ASN A 36 -7.93 9.74 1.21
N ILE A 37 -8.50 9.05 2.22
CA ILE A 37 -9.38 7.90 1.95
C ILE A 37 -10.61 8.32 1.15
N ALA A 38 -11.24 9.44 1.51
CA ALA A 38 -12.43 9.94 0.82
C ALA A 38 -12.14 10.26 -0.65
N GLU A 39 -10.99 10.87 -0.93
CA GLU A 39 -10.50 11.18 -2.27
C GLU A 39 -10.22 9.90 -3.06
N GLY A 40 -9.59 8.90 -2.43
CA GLY A 40 -9.35 7.59 -3.04
C GLY A 40 -10.66 6.87 -3.39
N VAL A 41 -11.62 6.84 -2.47
CA VAL A 41 -12.96 6.27 -2.73
C VAL A 41 -13.67 7.00 -3.87
N LYS A 42 -13.63 8.33 -3.89
CA LYS A 42 -14.19 9.12 -5.00
C LYS A 42 -13.55 8.76 -6.33
N LEU A 43 -12.22 8.65 -6.37
CA LEU A 43 -11.48 8.27 -7.55
C LEU A 43 -11.88 6.88 -8.09
N LEU A 44 -12.07 5.90 -7.21
CA LEU A 44 -12.59 4.58 -7.58
C LEU A 44 -14.01 4.68 -8.16
N HIS A 45 -14.91 5.47 -7.56
CA HIS A 45 -16.26 5.66 -8.07
C HIS A 45 -16.31 6.26 -9.49
N GLU A 46 -15.40 7.16 -9.84
CA GLU A 46 -15.29 7.75 -11.19
C GLU A 46 -14.85 6.74 -12.26
N HIS A 47 -14.36 5.58 -11.82
CA HIS A 47 -13.89 4.50 -12.68
C HIS A 47 -14.79 3.24 -12.67
N VAL A 48 -15.97 3.29 -12.06
CA VAL A 48 -16.94 2.18 -12.10
C VAL A 48 -17.26 1.80 -13.55
N GLY A 49 -17.23 0.49 -13.83
CA GLY A 49 -17.44 -0.07 -15.19
C GLY A 49 -16.22 0.01 -16.10
N LYS A 50 -15.11 0.60 -15.66
CA LYS A 50 -13.88 0.74 -16.45
C LYS A 50 -12.81 -0.28 -16.00
N PRO A 51 -11.87 -0.64 -16.90
CA PRO A 51 -10.68 -1.40 -16.52
C PRO A 51 -9.80 -0.59 -15.61
N VAL A 52 -9.23 -1.24 -14.59
CA VAL A 52 -8.25 -0.67 -13.66
C VAL A 52 -7.09 -1.64 -13.50
N TYR A 53 -5.89 -1.11 -13.31
CA TYR A 53 -4.69 -1.93 -13.16
C TYR A 53 -4.18 -1.84 -11.73
N VAL A 54 -4.14 -2.97 -11.04
CA VAL A 54 -3.62 -3.08 -9.66
C VAL A 54 -2.22 -3.66 -9.72
N LEU A 55 -1.22 -2.90 -9.33
CA LEU A 55 0.15 -3.34 -9.15
C LEU A 55 0.46 -3.42 -7.66
N ALA A 56 0.59 -4.62 -7.14
CA ALA A 56 0.94 -4.88 -5.76
C ALA A 56 2.36 -5.46 -5.66
N ASP A 57 3.01 -5.39 -4.48
CA ASP A 57 4.30 -6.02 -4.32
C ASP A 57 4.20 -7.55 -4.21
N TYR A 58 5.32 -8.24 -4.24
CA TYR A 58 5.41 -9.72 -4.31
C TYR A 58 5.55 -10.40 -2.96
N ASP A 59 5.75 -9.68 -1.88
CA ASP A 59 5.84 -10.24 -0.53
C ASP A 59 4.45 -10.52 0.08
N VAL A 60 4.37 -10.90 1.35
CA VAL A 60 3.12 -11.38 1.95
C VAL A 60 2.09 -10.25 2.07
N ASP A 61 2.49 -9.07 2.50
CA ASP A 61 1.60 -7.92 2.63
C ASP A 61 1.20 -7.35 1.25
N GLY A 62 2.11 -7.31 0.28
CA GLY A 62 1.77 -6.96 -1.09
C GLY A 62 0.79 -7.92 -1.74
N VAL A 63 0.97 -9.23 -1.58
CA VAL A 63 0.05 -10.23 -2.14
C VAL A 63 -1.32 -10.18 -1.46
N THR A 64 -1.37 -10.05 -0.13
CA THR A 64 -2.65 -10.00 0.61
C THR A 64 -3.41 -8.72 0.34
N SER A 65 -2.77 -7.55 0.48
CA SER A 65 -3.39 -6.25 0.23
C SER A 65 -3.77 -6.05 -1.24
N GLY A 66 -2.94 -6.55 -2.17
CA GLY A 66 -3.25 -6.55 -3.61
C GLY A 66 -4.50 -7.37 -3.93
N PHE A 67 -4.64 -8.54 -3.29
CA PHE A 67 -5.85 -9.35 -3.47
C PHE A 67 -7.09 -8.71 -2.84
N GLU A 68 -6.97 -8.09 -1.66
CA GLU A 68 -8.04 -7.32 -1.04
C GLU A 68 -8.48 -6.14 -1.94
N MET A 69 -7.53 -5.39 -2.48
CA MET A 69 -7.81 -4.32 -3.43
C MET A 69 -8.52 -4.83 -4.69
N TYR A 70 -8.06 -5.95 -5.25
CA TYR A 70 -8.69 -6.60 -6.40
C TYR A 70 -10.16 -6.97 -6.11
N LEU A 71 -10.42 -7.60 -4.96
CA LEU A 71 -11.79 -7.95 -4.55
C LEU A 71 -12.65 -6.70 -4.31
N GLY A 72 -12.09 -5.69 -3.61
CA GLY A 72 -12.77 -4.42 -3.37
C GLY A 72 -13.17 -3.72 -4.67
N CYS A 73 -12.26 -3.64 -5.64
CA CYS A 73 -12.54 -3.10 -6.96
C CYS A 73 -13.68 -3.87 -7.67
N LYS A 74 -13.64 -5.20 -7.64
CA LYS A 74 -14.73 -6.02 -8.21
C LYS A 74 -16.07 -5.77 -7.53
N CYS A 75 -16.10 -5.71 -6.21
CA CYS A 75 -17.32 -5.43 -5.45
C CYS A 75 -17.87 -4.03 -5.74
N ALA A 76 -16.98 -3.06 -5.99
CA ALA A 76 -17.34 -1.70 -6.36
C ALA A 76 -17.74 -1.54 -7.85
N GLY A 77 -17.71 -2.62 -8.64
CA GLY A 77 -18.10 -2.62 -10.06
C GLY A 77 -17.02 -2.15 -11.03
N LEU A 78 -15.75 -2.13 -10.61
CA LEU A 78 -14.62 -1.93 -11.53
C LEU A 78 -14.20 -3.25 -12.17
N ILE A 79 -13.36 -3.18 -13.22
CA ILE A 79 -12.81 -4.34 -13.93
C ILE A 79 -11.31 -4.43 -13.64
N PRO A 80 -10.89 -4.99 -12.48
CA PRO A 80 -9.49 -4.97 -12.08
C PRO A 80 -8.66 -6.05 -12.78
N HIS A 81 -7.47 -5.65 -13.24
CA HIS A 81 -6.35 -6.52 -13.56
C HIS A 81 -5.29 -6.40 -12.48
N ILE A 82 -4.89 -7.52 -11.87
CA ILE A 82 -3.84 -7.52 -10.86
C ILE A 82 -2.52 -8.07 -11.40
N ARG A 83 -1.42 -7.44 -11.02
CA ARG A 83 -0.06 -7.78 -11.40
C ARG A 83 0.85 -7.75 -10.18
N PHE A 84 1.69 -8.77 -10.04
CA PHE A 84 2.77 -8.83 -9.04
C PHE A 84 4.13 -8.83 -9.74
N PRO A 85 5.14 -8.10 -9.24
CA PRO A 85 6.48 -8.13 -9.78
C PRO A 85 7.12 -9.53 -9.69
N LYS A 86 7.93 -9.88 -10.68
CA LYS A 86 8.74 -11.10 -10.64
C LYS A 86 10.02 -10.82 -9.88
N ARG A 87 10.13 -11.28 -8.63
CA ARG A 87 11.23 -11.03 -7.71
C ARG A 87 12.63 -11.04 -8.33
N PHE A 88 12.92 -12.07 -9.15
CA PHE A 88 14.26 -12.29 -9.69
C PHE A 88 14.56 -11.52 -10.99
N SER A 89 13.55 -11.11 -11.75
CA SER A 89 13.74 -10.49 -13.06
C SER A 89 13.33 -9.03 -13.16
N GLU A 90 12.53 -8.54 -12.20
CA GLU A 90 11.96 -7.19 -12.22
C GLU A 90 12.30 -6.37 -10.96
N GLY A 91 12.74 -7.05 -9.88
CA GLY A 91 13.10 -6.42 -8.63
C GLY A 91 11.88 -6.09 -7.77
N TYR A 92 12.08 -5.20 -6.82
CA TYR A 92 11.09 -4.77 -5.83
C TYR A 92 10.27 -3.58 -6.35
N GLY A 93 8.96 -3.59 -6.08
CA GLY A 93 8.07 -2.46 -6.32
C GLY A 93 7.84 -2.10 -7.79
N PHE A 94 7.53 -0.85 -8.04
CA PHE A 94 7.24 -0.33 -9.38
C PHE A 94 8.53 0.01 -10.14
N SER A 95 9.11 -0.96 -10.85
CA SER A 95 10.34 -0.80 -11.64
C SER A 95 10.10 -0.18 -13.02
N ASP A 96 11.17 0.38 -13.63
CA ASP A 96 11.11 0.91 -15.00
C ASP A 96 10.66 -0.15 -16.01
N LYS A 97 11.03 -1.42 -15.80
CA LYS A 97 10.62 -2.53 -16.66
C LYS A 97 9.11 -2.77 -16.65
N ILE A 98 8.50 -2.71 -15.45
CA ILE A 98 7.04 -2.83 -15.31
C ILE A 98 6.35 -1.62 -15.91
N LEU A 99 6.90 -0.42 -15.72
CA LEU A 99 6.40 0.79 -16.34
C LEU A 99 6.34 0.66 -17.88
N GLU A 100 7.43 0.25 -18.53
CA GLU A 100 7.45 0.07 -19.98
C GLU A 100 6.43 -0.99 -20.43
N GLU A 101 6.32 -2.10 -19.68
CA GLU A 101 5.32 -3.14 -19.95
C GLU A 101 3.89 -2.59 -19.92
N ILE A 102 3.56 -1.76 -18.92
CA ILE A 102 2.22 -1.17 -18.80
C ILE A 102 1.97 -0.18 -19.96
N LEU A 103 2.92 0.70 -20.24
CA LEU A 103 2.79 1.70 -21.32
C LEU A 103 2.64 1.07 -22.70
N GLU A 104 3.25 -0.10 -22.93
CA GLU A 104 3.13 -0.82 -24.20
C GLU A 104 1.83 -1.62 -24.36
N LYS A 105 1.27 -2.11 -23.23
CA LYS A 105 0.18 -3.09 -23.26
C LYS A 105 -1.18 -2.56 -22.86
N THR A 106 -1.24 -1.37 -22.32
CA THR A 106 -2.50 -0.82 -21.80
C THR A 106 -2.74 0.60 -22.32
N ASP A 107 -4.01 0.94 -22.52
CA ASP A 107 -4.44 2.32 -22.72
C ASP A 107 -4.45 3.07 -21.38
N PRO A 108 -4.37 4.41 -21.38
CA PRO A 108 -4.49 5.23 -20.19
C PRO A 108 -5.74 4.90 -19.37
N GLN A 109 -5.52 4.52 -18.11
CA GLN A 109 -6.56 4.09 -17.18
C GLN A 109 -6.13 4.39 -15.73
N LEU A 110 -6.93 3.99 -14.76
CA LEU A 110 -6.54 4.04 -13.35
C LEU A 110 -5.53 2.94 -13.02
N ILE A 111 -4.38 3.36 -12.53
CA ILE A 111 -3.36 2.49 -11.93
C ILE A 111 -3.43 2.63 -10.41
N ILE A 112 -3.56 1.50 -9.72
CA ILE A 112 -3.57 1.43 -8.26
C ILE A 112 -2.29 0.72 -7.82
N LEU A 113 -1.41 1.44 -7.16
CA LEU A 113 -0.19 0.90 -6.56
C LEU A 113 -0.49 0.53 -5.11
N VAL A 114 -0.30 -0.74 -4.75
CA VAL A 114 -0.64 -1.26 -3.41
C VAL A 114 0.60 -1.86 -2.78
N ASP A 115 0.92 -1.44 -1.54
CA ASP A 115 2.12 -1.84 -0.82
C ASP A 115 3.41 -1.49 -1.57
N ASN A 116 3.32 -0.53 -2.45
CA ASN A 116 4.44 0.08 -3.17
C ASN A 116 3.98 1.41 -3.79
N GLY A 117 4.94 2.14 -4.35
CA GLY A 117 4.63 3.35 -5.12
C GLY A 117 5.05 4.64 -4.43
N ILE A 118 5.12 4.70 -3.10
CA ILE A 118 5.40 5.95 -2.38
C ILE A 118 6.79 6.54 -2.69
N VAL A 119 7.72 5.72 -3.18
CA VAL A 119 9.06 6.15 -3.63
C VAL A 119 9.23 6.05 -5.15
N ALA A 120 8.20 5.73 -5.92
CA ALA A 120 8.24 5.55 -7.37
C ALA A 120 8.06 6.87 -8.14
N TYR A 121 8.74 7.93 -7.72
CA TYR A 121 8.57 9.31 -8.22
C TYR A 121 8.69 9.41 -9.75
N LYS A 122 9.72 8.80 -10.32
CA LYS A 122 10.01 8.83 -11.76
C LYS A 122 8.95 8.08 -12.57
N GLN A 123 8.58 6.89 -12.09
CA GLN A 123 7.62 6.02 -12.76
C GLN A 123 6.23 6.65 -12.76
N ILE A 124 5.79 7.15 -11.60
CA ILE A 124 4.49 7.83 -11.46
C ILE A 124 4.43 9.07 -12.34
N LYS A 125 5.47 9.92 -12.36
CA LYS A 125 5.53 11.07 -13.24
C LYS A 125 5.34 10.69 -14.71
N ARG A 126 6.05 9.65 -15.18
CA ARG A 126 5.91 9.16 -16.56
C ARG A 126 4.53 8.59 -16.86
N MET A 127 3.90 7.91 -15.90
CA MET A 127 2.51 7.45 -16.04
C MET A 127 1.55 8.63 -16.20
N LYS A 128 1.70 9.67 -15.37
CA LYS A 128 0.89 10.90 -15.45
C LYS A 128 1.08 11.62 -16.79
N GLU A 129 2.33 11.74 -17.26
CA GLU A 129 2.64 12.34 -18.57
C GLU A 129 2.02 11.54 -19.74
N ALA A 130 1.85 10.22 -19.58
CA ALA A 130 1.19 9.35 -20.53
C ALA A 130 -0.35 9.32 -20.37
N GLY A 131 -0.94 10.12 -19.49
CA GLY A 131 -2.39 10.29 -19.32
C GLY A 131 -3.04 9.29 -18.37
N TYR A 132 -2.27 8.51 -17.61
CA TYR A 132 -2.82 7.61 -16.59
C TYR A 132 -3.22 8.39 -15.33
N THR A 133 -4.24 7.88 -14.66
CA THR A 133 -4.60 8.30 -13.29
C THR A 133 -3.94 7.35 -12.30
N VAL A 134 -3.33 7.87 -11.23
CA VAL A 134 -2.54 7.06 -10.30
C VAL A 134 -3.04 7.22 -8.87
N LEU A 135 -3.41 6.10 -8.24
CA LEU A 135 -3.69 5.98 -6.81
C LEU A 135 -2.56 5.19 -6.15
N VAL A 136 -1.98 5.73 -5.10
CA VAL A 136 -0.99 5.03 -4.25
C VAL A 136 -1.63 4.71 -2.92
N VAL A 137 -1.56 3.44 -2.50
CA VAL A 137 -1.97 2.95 -1.18
C VAL A 137 -0.78 2.22 -0.58
N ASP A 138 -0.04 2.88 0.29
CA ASP A 138 1.26 2.39 0.76
C ASP A 138 1.43 2.66 2.26
N HIS A 139 2.43 2.04 2.87
CA HIS A 139 2.81 2.23 4.27
C HIS A 139 4.33 2.43 4.46
N HIS A 140 5.08 2.47 3.37
CA HIS A 140 6.51 2.72 3.42
C HIS A 140 6.84 4.21 3.64
N VAL A 141 8.06 4.48 4.12
CA VAL A 141 8.49 5.85 4.39
C VAL A 141 8.74 6.64 3.10
N ALA A 142 8.02 7.73 2.94
CA ALA A 142 8.27 8.70 1.86
C ALA A 142 9.59 9.44 2.12
N LYS A 143 10.64 9.14 1.36
CA LYS A 143 12.01 9.69 1.59
C LYS A 143 12.15 11.15 1.18
N ALA A 144 11.38 11.61 0.20
CA ALA A 144 11.49 12.95 -0.39
C ALA A 144 10.12 13.61 -0.60
N GLY A 145 9.18 13.38 0.32
CA GLY A 145 7.78 13.77 0.17
C GLY A 145 7.00 12.76 -0.68
N TYR A 146 5.73 13.04 -0.94
CA TYR A 146 4.89 12.14 -1.72
C TYR A 146 5.16 12.27 -3.23
N PRO A 147 4.98 11.16 -4.00
CA PRO A 147 5.04 11.22 -5.45
C PRO A 147 3.86 12.02 -6.02
N ASP A 148 4.00 12.51 -7.27
CA ASP A 148 2.98 13.28 -8.00
C ASP A 148 1.84 12.37 -8.53
N ALA A 149 1.25 11.58 -7.64
CA ALA A 149 0.06 10.77 -7.91
C ALA A 149 -1.22 11.61 -7.74
N ASP A 150 -2.35 11.17 -8.33
CA ASP A 150 -3.64 11.86 -8.15
C ASP A 150 -4.12 11.78 -6.72
N VAL A 151 -3.92 10.61 -6.08
CA VAL A 151 -4.20 10.40 -4.65
C VAL A 151 -3.10 9.53 -4.06
N VAL A 152 -2.62 9.91 -2.88
CA VAL A 152 -1.72 9.10 -2.04
C VAL A 152 -2.40 8.85 -0.70
N ILE A 153 -2.62 7.58 -0.38
CA ILE A 153 -3.08 7.11 0.92
C ILE A 153 -1.90 6.44 1.62
N ASP A 154 -1.36 7.10 2.63
CA ASP A 154 -0.20 6.63 3.38
C ASP A 154 -0.61 6.22 4.79
N GLN A 155 -0.37 4.95 5.14
CA GLN A 155 -0.68 4.41 6.45
C GLN A 155 0.39 4.71 7.51
N ILE A 156 1.56 5.23 7.13
CA ILE A 156 2.69 5.44 8.05
C ILE A 156 2.36 6.46 9.15
N GLY A 157 1.42 7.37 8.92
CA GLY A 157 0.92 8.30 9.93
C GLY A 157 0.45 7.62 11.22
N ARG A 158 0.03 6.35 11.16
CA ARG A 158 -0.32 5.55 12.34
C ARG A 158 0.89 5.08 13.14
N ALA A 159 2.02 4.76 12.49
CA ALA A 159 3.25 4.41 13.18
C ALA A 159 3.80 5.62 13.97
N SER A 160 3.72 6.83 13.40
CA SER A 160 4.14 8.06 14.08
C SER A 160 3.24 8.44 15.26
N CYS A 161 1.99 7.99 15.30
CA CYS A 161 1.11 8.14 16.48
C CYS A 161 1.54 7.22 17.63
N ARG A 162 2.19 6.07 17.36
CA ARG A 162 2.73 5.17 18.39
C ARG A 162 4.04 5.68 19.00
N GLU A 163 4.84 6.44 18.26
CA GLU A 163 6.13 6.96 18.74
C GLU A 163 6.00 8.29 19.51
N ARG A 164 4.81 8.87 19.59
CA ARG A 164 4.56 10.15 20.28
C ARG A 164 3.89 10.01 21.65
N VAL A 165 3.86 8.80 22.23
CA VAL A 165 3.39 8.55 23.60
C VAL A 165 4.57 8.26 24.51
#